data_e269d2e8c5f818afb198e3dbe7c94478
#
_entry.id   e269d2e8c5f818afb198e3dbe7c94478
#
_cell.length_a   1.000
_cell.length_b   1.000
_cell.length_c   1.000
_cell.angle_alpha   90.00
_cell.angle_beta   90.00
_cell.angle_gamma   90.00
#
_symmetry.space_group_name_H-M   'P 1'
#
loop_
_entity.id
_entity.type
_entity.pdbx_description
1 polymer ?
#
loop_
_entity_poly.entity_id
_entity_poly.type
_entity_poly.pdbx_seq_one_letter_code
_entity_poly.pdbx_strand_id
1 'polypeptide(L)'
;MSSPAIETFPDAAAWAEAAAARLAEALTEGVAAQGRAVFAGAGGSTPSPVYARLAQADLDWSKVTTTLVDERYVPETSPDSNAALMKRTLLTGPAAAARFLPLYAPSVTVDRAAAEASKALAAEGGRLDAVLLGMGEDGHICSMFPESPTLKTLLTPNLKPAVYGVPPGRDGAAPPQERLSINLPYLISARRVVLALTGARKRAVFEREAAGDPRIHPIAAMIAAKVPLEVLWTEAV
;
A
#
# COMPACT_ATOMS: atom_id res chain seq x y z
N MET A 1 7.62 20.53 -9.54
CA MET A 1 6.41 20.49 -8.69
C MET A 1 6.89 20.50 -7.24
N SER A 2 6.16 21.13 -6.31
CA SER A 2 6.55 21.11 -4.88
C SER A 2 6.27 19.71 -4.32
N SER A 3 7.19 19.18 -3.50
CA SER A 3 6.94 17.98 -2.72
C SER A 3 5.75 18.15 -1.80
N PRO A 4 4.96 17.10 -1.53
CA PRO A 4 3.89 17.18 -0.56
C PRO A 4 4.46 17.56 0.82
N ALA A 5 3.70 18.34 1.59
CA ALA A 5 4.08 18.66 2.95
C ALA A 5 4.09 17.42 3.83
N ILE A 6 5.11 17.29 4.67
CA ILE A 6 5.17 16.23 5.69
C ILE A 6 4.45 16.75 6.92
N GLU A 7 3.37 16.09 7.31
CA GLU A 7 2.69 16.36 8.55
C GLU A 7 3.36 15.62 9.70
N THR A 8 3.75 16.37 10.72
CA THR A 8 4.53 15.87 11.86
C THR A 8 3.64 15.68 13.08
N PHE A 9 3.79 14.54 13.74
CA PHE A 9 3.04 14.17 14.94
C PHE A 9 3.98 14.05 16.15
N PRO A 10 3.50 14.41 17.35
CA PRO A 10 4.34 14.43 18.55
C PRO A 10 4.74 13.03 19.02
N ASP A 11 3.93 12.03 18.73
CA ASP A 11 4.14 10.64 19.16
C ASP A 11 3.49 9.63 18.20
N ALA A 12 3.82 8.36 18.40
CA ALA A 12 3.32 7.26 17.59
C ALA A 12 1.80 7.05 17.73
N ALA A 13 1.21 7.39 18.89
CA ALA A 13 -0.23 7.21 19.10
C ALA A 13 -1.03 8.24 18.29
N ALA A 14 -0.67 9.51 18.37
CA ALA A 14 -1.29 10.59 17.60
C ALA A 14 -1.12 10.38 16.08
N TRP A 15 0.07 9.92 15.66
CA TRP A 15 0.35 9.59 14.27
C TRP A 15 -0.53 8.43 13.76
N ALA A 16 -0.62 7.33 14.52
CA ALA A 16 -1.41 6.18 14.13
C ALA A 16 -2.91 6.51 14.09
N GLU A 17 -3.40 7.30 15.05
CA GLU A 17 -4.79 7.77 15.09
C GLU A 17 -5.12 8.64 13.88
N ALA A 18 -4.27 9.62 13.56
CA ALA A 18 -4.46 10.50 12.41
C ALA A 18 -4.45 9.72 11.08
N ALA A 19 -3.55 8.75 10.92
CA ALA A 19 -3.50 7.90 9.74
C ALA A 19 -4.78 7.06 9.62
N ALA A 20 -5.21 6.42 10.71
CA ALA A 20 -6.42 5.59 10.73
C ALA A 20 -7.68 6.43 10.44
N ALA A 21 -7.80 7.62 11.04
CA ALA A 21 -8.94 8.51 10.81
C ALA A 21 -9.09 8.90 9.32
N ARG A 22 -7.98 9.25 8.66
CA ARG A 22 -7.99 9.59 7.23
C ARG A 22 -8.38 8.42 6.33
N LEU A 23 -7.91 7.23 6.66
CA LEU A 23 -8.27 6.02 5.92
C LEU A 23 -9.75 5.70 6.13
N ALA A 24 -10.25 5.78 7.37
CA ALA A 24 -11.66 5.53 7.69
C ALA A 24 -12.59 6.55 6.99
N GLU A 25 -12.22 7.84 6.96
CA GLU A 25 -12.95 8.87 6.23
C GLU A 25 -13.06 8.53 4.74
N ALA A 26 -11.96 8.19 4.08
CA ALA A 26 -11.95 7.83 2.65
C ALA A 26 -12.80 6.58 2.36
N LEU A 27 -12.80 5.59 3.27
CA LEU A 27 -13.64 4.40 3.17
C LEU A 27 -15.12 4.76 3.35
N THR A 28 -15.46 5.60 4.32
CA THR A 28 -16.83 6.09 4.55
C THR A 28 -17.36 6.83 3.33
N GLU A 29 -16.55 7.70 2.75
CA GLU A 29 -16.90 8.40 1.50
C GLU A 29 -17.09 7.42 0.32
N GLY A 30 -16.23 6.39 0.22
CA GLY A 30 -16.36 5.35 -0.79
C GLY A 30 -17.68 4.59 -0.66
N VAL A 31 -18.02 4.15 0.55
CA VAL A 31 -19.29 3.47 0.86
C VAL A 31 -20.48 4.39 0.55
N ALA A 32 -20.42 5.64 0.96
CA ALA A 32 -21.50 6.61 0.68
C ALA A 32 -21.71 6.85 -0.82
N ALA A 33 -20.63 6.93 -1.58
CA ALA A 33 -20.68 7.24 -3.01
C ALA A 33 -21.06 6.04 -3.90
N GLN A 34 -20.67 4.81 -3.52
CA GLN A 34 -20.75 3.63 -4.40
C GLN A 34 -21.40 2.41 -3.73
N GLY A 35 -21.84 2.50 -2.46
CA GLY A 35 -22.37 1.39 -1.66
C GLY A 35 -21.30 0.40 -1.20
N ARG A 36 -20.03 0.64 -1.51
CA ARG A 36 -18.87 -0.19 -1.15
C ARG A 36 -17.60 0.64 -1.16
N ALA A 37 -16.54 0.14 -0.54
CA ALA A 37 -15.20 0.74 -0.60
C ALA A 37 -14.11 -0.34 -0.68
N VAL A 38 -12.94 0.03 -1.22
CA VAL A 38 -11.77 -0.85 -1.32
C VAL A 38 -10.59 -0.21 -0.59
N PHE A 39 -10.05 -0.94 0.38
CA PHE A 39 -8.83 -0.61 1.11
C PHE A 39 -7.66 -1.46 0.62
N ALA A 40 -6.51 -0.84 0.37
CA ALA A 40 -5.26 -1.56 0.12
C ALA A 40 -4.19 -1.15 1.14
N GLY A 41 -3.59 -2.13 1.80
CA GLY A 41 -2.65 -1.90 2.88
C GLY A 41 -1.27 -2.50 2.66
N ALA A 42 -0.24 -1.84 3.22
CA ALA A 42 1.14 -2.30 3.19
C ALA A 42 1.43 -3.36 4.26
N GLY A 43 2.51 -4.10 4.04
CA GLY A 43 3.11 -4.99 5.02
C GLY A 43 4.15 -4.30 5.91
N GLY A 44 4.84 -5.11 6.71
CA GLY A 44 5.89 -4.65 7.62
C GLY A 44 5.38 -4.21 9.00
N SER A 45 6.28 -3.71 9.84
CA SER A 45 5.96 -3.34 11.23
C SER A 45 5.25 -1.98 11.34
N THR A 46 5.58 -1.03 10.46
CA THR A 46 5.04 0.34 10.49
C THR A 46 3.51 0.42 10.40
N PRO A 47 2.79 -0.37 9.58
CA PRO A 47 1.33 -0.30 9.48
C PRO A 47 0.57 -0.83 10.70
N SER A 48 1.17 -1.70 11.51
CA SER A 48 0.44 -2.41 12.58
C SER A 48 -0.28 -1.49 13.58
N PRO A 49 0.33 -0.40 14.10
CA PRO A 49 -0.38 0.55 14.96
C PRO A 49 -1.56 1.25 14.27
N VAL A 50 -1.40 1.57 12.98
CA VAL A 50 -2.48 2.18 12.18
C VAL A 50 -3.62 1.18 11.98
N TYR A 51 -3.31 -0.07 11.67
CA TYR A 51 -4.31 -1.14 11.53
C TYR A 51 -5.10 -1.37 12.80
N ALA A 52 -4.43 -1.40 13.95
CA ALA A 52 -5.10 -1.59 15.25
C ALA A 52 -6.12 -0.47 15.54
N ARG A 53 -5.83 0.78 15.15
CA ARG A 53 -6.76 1.91 15.26
C ARG A 53 -7.88 1.84 14.22
N LEU A 54 -7.51 1.60 12.97
CA LEU A 54 -8.47 1.51 11.86
C LEU A 54 -9.49 0.39 12.08
N ALA A 55 -9.08 -0.75 12.66
CA ALA A 55 -9.97 -1.87 12.98
C ALA A 55 -11.14 -1.49 13.90
N GLN A 56 -11.01 -0.43 14.71
CA GLN A 56 -12.03 0.08 15.64
C GLN A 56 -12.86 1.22 15.04
N ALA A 57 -12.64 1.60 13.79
CA ALA A 57 -13.39 2.68 13.16
C ALA A 57 -14.87 2.35 13.04
N ASP A 58 -15.71 3.34 13.33
CA ASP A 58 -17.17 3.26 13.15
C ASP A 58 -17.52 3.34 11.67
N LEU A 59 -17.51 2.19 11.02
CA LEU A 59 -17.67 2.00 9.57
C LEU A 59 -18.45 0.70 9.32
N ASP A 60 -19.33 0.69 8.33
CA ASP A 60 -19.96 -0.55 7.85
C ASP A 60 -18.94 -1.43 7.10
N TRP A 61 -18.16 -2.18 7.86
CA TRP A 61 -17.12 -3.04 7.35
C TRP A 61 -17.63 -4.14 6.41
N SER A 62 -18.90 -4.51 6.47
CA SER A 62 -19.49 -5.48 5.53
C SER A 62 -19.51 -4.97 4.08
N LYS A 63 -19.37 -3.66 3.88
CA LYS A 63 -19.25 -3.01 2.57
C LYS A 63 -17.81 -2.71 2.14
N VAL A 64 -16.83 -3.11 2.97
CA VAL A 64 -15.42 -2.89 2.68
C VAL A 64 -14.75 -4.17 2.18
N THR A 65 -14.09 -4.07 1.04
CA THR A 65 -13.14 -5.08 0.58
C THR A 65 -11.74 -4.61 0.95
N THR A 66 -10.97 -5.45 1.64
CA THR A 66 -9.57 -5.18 1.98
C THR A 66 -8.65 -6.01 1.10
N THR A 67 -7.53 -5.43 0.70
CA THR A 67 -6.47 -6.09 -0.07
C THR A 67 -5.11 -5.53 0.33
N LEU A 68 -4.07 -5.92 -0.40
CA LEU A 68 -2.69 -5.53 -0.15
C LEU A 68 -2.16 -4.64 -1.28
N VAL A 69 -1.22 -3.76 -0.98
CA VAL A 69 -0.47 -3.00 -2.00
C VAL A 69 0.62 -3.86 -2.63
N ASP A 70 1.15 -4.81 -1.86
CA ASP A 70 2.07 -5.85 -2.32
C ASP A 70 2.02 -7.07 -1.41
N GLU A 71 2.46 -8.20 -1.93
CA GLU A 71 2.57 -9.43 -1.16
C GLU A 71 3.81 -10.20 -1.58
N ARG A 72 4.42 -10.89 -0.62
CA ARG A 72 5.43 -11.88 -0.89
C ARG A 72 4.76 -13.10 -1.50
N TYR A 73 5.36 -13.65 -2.56
CA TYR A 73 4.80 -14.85 -3.18
C TYR A 73 5.06 -16.11 -2.33
N VAL A 74 4.44 -16.11 -1.16
CA VAL A 74 4.52 -17.17 -0.15
C VAL A 74 3.12 -17.51 0.37
N PRO A 75 2.88 -18.72 0.87
CA PRO A 75 1.61 -19.07 1.48
C PRO A 75 1.36 -18.22 2.74
N GLU A 76 0.09 -18.00 3.06
CA GLU A 76 -0.34 -17.20 4.22
C GLU A 76 0.21 -17.73 5.57
N THR A 77 0.56 -19.01 5.63
CA THR A 77 1.19 -19.62 6.81
C THR A 77 2.64 -19.17 7.03
N SER A 78 3.24 -18.50 6.04
CA SER A 78 4.59 -17.95 6.17
C SER A 78 4.59 -16.72 7.10
N PRO A 79 5.62 -16.56 7.94
CA PRO A 79 5.80 -15.35 8.74
C PRO A 79 6.00 -14.09 7.88
N ASP A 80 6.41 -14.26 6.62
CA ASP A 80 6.63 -13.18 5.67
C ASP A 80 5.36 -12.70 4.96
N SER A 81 4.22 -13.37 5.15
CA SER A 81 2.98 -12.98 4.48
C SER A 81 2.39 -11.68 5.03
N ASN A 82 2.15 -10.73 4.13
CA ASN A 82 1.42 -9.50 4.43
C ASN A 82 -0.07 -9.77 4.68
N ALA A 83 -0.64 -10.80 4.05
CA ALA A 83 -2.01 -11.24 4.30
C ALA A 83 -2.17 -11.72 5.76
N ALA A 84 -1.23 -12.54 6.24
CA ALA A 84 -1.23 -12.98 7.63
C ALA A 84 -1.12 -11.80 8.62
N LEU A 85 -0.28 -10.81 8.30
CA LEU A 85 -0.17 -9.58 9.09
C LEU A 85 -1.51 -8.82 9.13
N MET A 86 -2.10 -8.54 7.98
CA MET A 86 -3.35 -7.79 7.88
C MET A 86 -4.50 -8.49 8.61
N LYS A 87 -4.65 -9.79 8.46
CA LYS A 87 -5.67 -10.58 9.17
C LYS A 87 -5.50 -10.51 10.68
N ARG A 88 -4.26 -10.55 11.16
CA ARG A 88 -3.94 -10.51 12.58
C ARG A 88 -4.12 -9.12 13.21
N THR A 89 -3.94 -8.05 12.45
CA THR A 89 -3.87 -6.67 12.98
C THR A 89 -5.04 -5.79 12.57
N LEU A 90 -5.57 -5.93 11.36
CA LEU A 90 -6.69 -5.14 10.85
C LEU A 90 -8.02 -5.90 10.92
N LEU A 91 -8.06 -7.14 10.44
CA LEU A 91 -9.33 -7.89 10.31
C LEU A 91 -9.76 -8.51 11.64
N THR A 92 -9.87 -7.66 12.67
CA THR A 92 -10.23 -7.98 14.04
C THR A 92 -11.35 -7.06 14.51
N GLY A 93 -12.09 -7.47 15.57
CA GLY A 93 -13.17 -6.64 16.10
C GLY A 93 -14.20 -6.28 15.01
N PRO A 94 -14.61 -5.01 14.90
CA PRO A 94 -15.57 -4.55 13.88
C PRO A 94 -15.10 -4.85 12.45
N ALA A 95 -13.81 -4.67 12.17
CA ALA A 95 -13.24 -4.86 10.84
C ALA A 95 -13.15 -6.34 10.39
N ALA A 96 -13.43 -7.30 11.28
CA ALA A 96 -13.55 -8.71 10.91
C ALA A 96 -14.71 -8.98 9.93
N ALA A 97 -15.68 -8.07 9.82
CA ALA A 97 -16.76 -8.16 8.84
C ALA A 97 -16.35 -7.79 7.41
N ALA A 98 -15.15 -7.21 7.22
CA ALA A 98 -14.65 -6.87 5.90
C ALA A 98 -14.29 -8.12 5.09
N ARG A 99 -14.53 -8.05 3.79
CA ARG A 99 -14.08 -9.08 2.87
C ARG A 99 -12.58 -8.89 2.60
N PHE A 100 -11.82 -9.97 2.68
CA PHE A 100 -10.40 -9.97 2.28
C PHE A 100 -10.20 -10.56 0.88
N LEU A 101 -9.48 -9.84 0.02
CA LEU A 101 -9.10 -10.25 -1.32
C LEU A 101 -7.58 -10.42 -1.35
N PRO A 102 -7.06 -11.66 -1.35
CA PRO A 102 -5.62 -11.92 -1.38
C PRO A 102 -5.01 -11.61 -2.74
N LEU A 103 -3.73 -11.26 -2.77
CA LEU A 103 -2.93 -11.20 -3.99
C LEU A 103 -2.30 -12.56 -4.31
N TYR A 104 -1.90 -13.31 -3.29
CA TYR A 104 -1.32 -14.64 -3.44
C TYR A 104 -2.38 -15.68 -3.83
N ALA A 105 -2.06 -16.49 -4.82
CA ALA A 105 -2.82 -17.69 -5.19
C ALA A 105 -1.88 -18.91 -5.21
N PRO A 106 -2.20 -20.00 -4.49
CA PRO A 106 -1.37 -21.20 -4.46
C PRO A 106 -1.41 -21.95 -5.82
N SER A 107 -0.40 -22.74 -6.07
CA SER A 107 -0.33 -23.68 -7.21
C SER A 107 -0.18 -23.04 -8.60
N VAL A 108 0.08 -21.76 -8.71
CA VAL A 108 0.27 -21.05 -9.98
C VAL A 108 1.61 -20.31 -9.98
N THR A 109 2.04 -19.82 -11.13
CA THR A 109 3.19 -18.92 -11.23
C THR A 109 2.83 -17.54 -10.69
N VAL A 110 3.82 -16.75 -10.31
CA VAL A 110 3.63 -15.37 -9.83
C VAL A 110 2.87 -14.51 -10.84
N ASP A 111 3.16 -14.65 -12.13
CA ASP A 111 2.48 -13.88 -13.19
C ASP A 111 1.01 -14.28 -13.34
N ARG A 112 0.69 -15.57 -13.19
CA ARG A 112 -0.70 -16.01 -13.21
C ARG A 112 -1.46 -15.54 -11.97
N ALA A 113 -0.85 -15.60 -10.80
CA ALA A 113 -1.43 -15.04 -9.58
C ALA A 113 -1.68 -13.52 -9.73
N ALA A 114 -0.73 -12.79 -10.32
CA ALA A 114 -0.87 -11.37 -10.62
C ALA A 114 -2.07 -11.08 -11.54
N ALA A 115 -2.25 -11.90 -12.59
CA ALA A 115 -3.38 -11.76 -13.51
C ALA A 115 -4.72 -12.06 -12.82
N GLU A 116 -4.78 -13.09 -11.98
CA GLU A 116 -5.98 -13.45 -11.20
C GLU A 116 -6.32 -12.35 -10.18
N ALA A 117 -5.33 -11.83 -9.44
CA ALA A 117 -5.51 -10.71 -8.53
C ALA A 117 -5.97 -9.43 -9.24
N SER A 118 -5.39 -9.12 -10.42
CA SER A 118 -5.81 -8.00 -11.26
C SER A 118 -7.27 -8.11 -11.67
N LYS A 119 -7.71 -9.30 -12.11
CA LYS A 119 -9.09 -9.56 -12.48
C LYS A 119 -10.04 -9.41 -11.29
N ALA A 120 -9.65 -9.92 -10.13
CA ALA A 120 -10.45 -9.83 -8.92
C ALA A 120 -10.59 -8.37 -8.43
N LEU A 121 -9.51 -7.59 -8.43
CA LEU A 121 -9.56 -6.16 -8.10
C LEU A 121 -10.34 -5.33 -9.11
N ALA A 122 -10.25 -5.66 -10.40
CA ALA A 122 -11.06 -5.00 -11.43
C ALA A 122 -12.57 -5.24 -11.21
N ALA A 123 -12.97 -6.41 -10.72
CA ALA A 123 -14.37 -6.71 -10.36
C ALA A 123 -14.86 -5.87 -9.16
N GLU A 124 -13.96 -5.41 -8.30
CA GLU A 124 -14.26 -4.42 -7.23
C GLU A 124 -14.36 -2.98 -7.74
N GLY A 125 -14.33 -2.76 -9.04
CA GLY A 125 -14.45 -1.44 -9.67
C GLY A 125 -13.11 -0.86 -10.17
N GLY A 126 -12.00 -1.58 -9.99
CA GLY A 126 -10.67 -1.19 -10.52
C GLY A 126 -10.10 0.10 -9.92
N ARG A 127 -10.61 0.52 -8.76
CA ARG A 127 -10.21 1.72 -8.03
C ARG A 127 -10.05 1.39 -6.54
N LEU A 128 -9.15 2.10 -5.88
CA LEU A 128 -8.98 2.03 -4.42
C LEU A 128 -9.58 3.28 -3.76
N ASP A 129 -10.26 3.14 -2.64
CA ASP A 129 -10.77 4.28 -1.88
C ASP A 129 -9.74 4.77 -0.87
N ALA A 130 -9.10 3.87 -0.14
CA ALA A 130 -8.05 4.20 0.81
C ALA A 130 -6.83 3.30 0.62
N VAL A 131 -5.65 3.89 0.66
CA VAL A 131 -4.37 3.18 0.55
C VAL A 131 -3.46 3.57 1.70
N LEU A 132 -2.92 2.59 2.40
CA LEU A 132 -1.85 2.78 3.37
C LEU A 132 -0.54 2.27 2.79
N LEU A 133 0.44 3.16 2.67
CA LEU A 133 1.79 2.84 2.23
C LEU A 133 2.79 2.93 3.38
N GLY A 134 3.75 2.02 3.39
CA GLY A 134 5.04 2.19 4.01
C GLY A 134 6.09 2.50 2.94
N MET A 135 7.31 2.82 3.35
CA MET A 135 8.46 3.01 2.47
C MET A 135 9.68 2.27 3.03
N GLY A 136 10.42 1.60 2.15
CA GLY A 136 11.70 1.00 2.49
C GLY A 136 12.81 2.03 2.70
N GLU A 137 13.90 1.62 3.31
CA GLU A 137 15.09 2.47 3.48
C GLU A 137 15.85 2.73 2.17
N ASP A 138 15.58 1.92 1.15
CA ASP A 138 16.02 2.07 -0.24
C ASP A 138 15.09 2.97 -1.08
N GLY A 139 13.97 3.42 -0.49
CA GLY A 139 13.00 4.30 -1.14
C GLY A 139 11.86 3.58 -1.86
N HIS A 140 11.82 2.23 -1.86
CA HIS A 140 10.70 1.50 -2.48
C HIS A 140 9.39 1.71 -1.72
N ILE A 141 8.29 1.71 -2.46
CA ILE A 141 6.91 1.55 -1.98
C ILE A 141 6.30 0.34 -2.67
N CYS A 142 5.28 -0.29 -2.05
CA CYS A 142 4.76 -1.56 -2.57
C CYS A 142 5.93 -2.54 -2.79
N SER A 143 6.05 -3.15 -3.97
CA SER A 143 7.26 -3.85 -4.40
C SER A 143 7.90 -3.20 -5.65
N MET A 144 7.91 -1.86 -5.69
CA MET A 144 8.54 -1.04 -6.72
C MET A 144 10.01 -0.76 -6.34
N PHE A 145 10.85 -1.82 -6.38
CA PHE A 145 12.25 -1.72 -5.96
C PHE A 145 13.10 -0.97 -6.97
N PRO A 146 14.02 -0.09 -6.52
CA PRO A 146 15.07 0.44 -7.36
C PRO A 146 15.80 -0.70 -8.11
N GLU A 147 16.18 -0.46 -9.36
CA GLU A 147 16.89 -1.42 -10.21
C GLU A 147 16.14 -2.72 -10.55
N SER A 148 14.92 -2.93 -10.07
CA SER A 148 14.10 -4.06 -10.50
C SER A 148 13.77 -3.96 -11.99
N PRO A 149 13.87 -5.06 -12.75
CA PRO A 149 13.51 -5.05 -14.18
C PRO A 149 12.03 -4.72 -14.43
N THR A 150 11.17 -4.88 -13.44
CA THR A 150 9.74 -4.54 -13.52
C THR A 150 9.42 -3.10 -13.13
N LEU A 151 10.38 -2.35 -12.54
CA LEU A 151 10.15 -1.00 -12.02
C LEU A 151 9.55 -0.07 -13.08
N LYS A 152 10.13 -0.05 -14.27
CA LYS A 152 9.65 0.80 -15.38
C LYS A 152 8.17 0.54 -15.70
N THR A 153 7.76 -0.72 -15.73
CA THR A 153 6.36 -1.11 -15.98
C THR A 153 5.46 -0.66 -14.83
N LEU A 154 5.88 -0.90 -13.58
CA LEU A 154 5.12 -0.53 -12.39
C LEU A 154 4.92 0.99 -12.28
N LEU A 155 5.88 1.79 -12.72
CA LEU A 155 5.83 3.27 -12.68
C LEU A 155 5.20 3.90 -13.92
N THR A 156 4.79 3.15 -14.93
CA THR A 156 4.19 3.70 -16.16
C THR A 156 2.76 4.17 -15.89
N PRO A 157 2.47 5.50 -15.91
CA PRO A 157 1.19 6.05 -15.41
C PRO A 157 0.00 5.80 -16.34
N ASN A 158 0.25 5.55 -17.63
CA ASN A 158 -0.80 5.38 -18.65
C ASN A 158 -1.21 3.91 -18.86
N LEU A 159 -0.70 2.98 -18.07
CA LEU A 159 -1.19 1.61 -18.06
C LEU A 159 -2.52 1.53 -17.29
N LYS A 160 -3.24 0.41 -17.49
CA LYS A 160 -4.41 0.12 -16.64
C LYS A 160 -3.95 -0.23 -15.22
N PRO A 161 -4.76 0.07 -14.19
CA PRO A 161 -4.57 -0.48 -12.86
C PRO A 161 -4.47 -2.00 -12.91
N ALA A 162 -3.41 -2.57 -12.38
CA ALA A 162 -3.15 -4.00 -12.38
C ALA A 162 -2.17 -4.41 -11.28
N VAL A 163 -2.15 -5.70 -10.97
CA VAL A 163 -1.13 -6.36 -10.16
C VAL A 163 -0.10 -7.00 -11.09
N TYR A 164 1.16 -6.92 -10.73
CA TYR A 164 2.27 -7.50 -11.48
C TYR A 164 3.09 -8.44 -10.62
N GLY A 165 3.62 -9.50 -11.23
CA GLY A 165 4.70 -10.28 -10.65
C GLY A 165 6.00 -9.48 -10.64
N VAL A 166 6.71 -9.50 -9.52
CA VAL A 166 8.01 -8.86 -9.34
C VAL A 166 9.02 -9.96 -9.07
N PRO A 167 10.03 -10.15 -9.94
CA PRO A 167 11.02 -11.21 -9.76
C PRO A 167 11.86 -10.97 -8.50
N PRO A 168 12.50 -12.01 -7.96
CA PRO A 168 13.45 -11.86 -6.87
C PRO A 168 14.61 -10.96 -7.33
N GLY A 169 15.15 -10.20 -6.37
CA GLY A 169 16.30 -9.35 -6.63
C GLY A 169 17.54 -10.15 -7.00
N ARG A 170 18.32 -9.59 -7.90
CA ARG A 170 19.66 -10.08 -8.20
C ARG A 170 20.68 -9.30 -7.37
N ASP A 171 21.74 -9.98 -6.93
CA ASP A 171 22.90 -9.37 -6.26
C ASP A 171 22.58 -8.49 -5.03
N GLY A 172 21.51 -8.82 -4.30
CA GLY A 172 21.11 -8.11 -3.08
C GLY A 172 20.36 -6.80 -3.33
N ALA A 173 20.07 -6.42 -4.57
CA ALA A 173 19.36 -5.19 -4.92
C ALA A 173 17.85 -5.25 -4.58
N ALA A 174 17.28 -6.44 -4.42
CA ALA A 174 15.90 -6.64 -3.96
C ALA A 174 15.83 -7.94 -3.12
N PRO A 175 14.77 -8.12 -2.30
CA PRO A 175 14.60 -9.33 -1.52
C PRO A 175 14.60 -10.60 -2.38
N PRO A 176 15.10 -11.75 -1.87
CA PRO A 176 15.29 -12.98 -2.64
C PRO A 176 13.98 -13.71 -3.00
N GLN A 177 12.83 -13.11 -2.70
CA GLN A 177 11.51 -13.70 -2.93
C GLN A 177 10.79 -13.00 -4.08
N GLU A 178 10.09 -13.75 -4.91
CA GLU A 178 9.10 -13.21 -5.84
C GLU A 178 8.01 -12.45 -5.08
N ARG A 179 7.45 -11.42 -5.70
CA ARG A 179 6.40 -10.60 -5.10
C ARG A 179 5.29 -10.31 -6.09
N LEU A 180 4.17 -9.90 -5.54
CA LEU A 180 3.04 -9.34 -6.25
C LEU A 180 2.94 -7.87 -5.85
N SER A 181 2.73 -6.96 -6.80
CA SER A 181 2.65 -5.52 -6.52
C SER A 181 1.58 -4.87 -7.37
N ILE A 182 0.78 -3.97 -6.77
CA ILE A 182 -0.02 -3.03 -7.56
C ILE A 182 0.92 -2.07 -8.29
N ASN A 183 0.44 -1.50 -9.40
CA ASN A 183 1.17 -0.50 -10.17
C ASN A 183 0.76 0.94 -9.81
N LEU A 184 1.53 1.94 -10.28
CA LEU A 184 1.26 3.36 -10.08
C LEU A 184 -0.16 3.79 -10.50
N PRO A 185 -0.75 3.29 -11.60
CA PRO A 185 -2.15 3.58 -11.96
C PRO A 185 -3.18 3.30 -10.87
N TYR A 186 -3.00 2.27 -10.03
CA TYR A 186 -3.87 2.07 -8.86
C TYR A 186 -3.75 3.22 -7.86
N LEU A 187 -2.54 3.71 -7.61
CA LEU A 187 -2.29 4.83 -6.70
C LEU A 187 -2.86 6.15 -7.27
N ILE A 188 -2.75 6.36 -8.59
CA ILE A 188 -3.33 7.52 -9.28
C ILE A 188 -4.86 7.51 -9.15
N SER A 189 -5.48 6.35 -9.28
CA SER A 189 -6.94 6.21 -9.21
C SER A 189 -7.49 6.20 -7.79
N ALA A 190 -6.65 6.14 -6.76
CA ALA A 190 -7.07 6.10 -5.37
C ALA A 190 -7.76 7.41 -4.95
N ARG A 191 -8.73 7.31 -4.03
CA ARG A 191 -9.34 8.49 -3.41
C ARG A 191 -8.37 9.16 -2.45
N ARG A 192 -7.66 8.37 -1.64
CA ARG A 192 -6.66 8.83 -0.66
C ARG A 192 -5.52 7.84 -0.53
N VAL A 193 -4.30 8.35 -0.50
CA VAL A 193 -3.08 7.57 -0.26
C VAL A 193 -2.36 8.17 0.94
N VAL A 194 -2.24 7.40 2.01
CA VAL A 194 -1.50 7.78 3.21
C VAL A 194 -0.15 7.07 3.20
N LEU A 195 0.93 7.82 3.16
CA LEU A 195 2.29 7.34 3.37
C LEU A 195 2.68 7.53 4.84
N ALA A 196 2.82 6.43 5.55
CA ALA A 196 3.10 6.39 6.97
C ALA A 196 4.59 6.18 7.23
N LEU A 197 5.25 7.16 7.82
CA LEU A 197 6.70 7.17 8.07
C LEU A 197 7.01 7.32 9.55
N THR A 198 8.04 6.62 10.03
CA THR A 198 8.55 6.74 11.41
C THR A 198 10.06 6.88 11.41
N GLY A 199 10.59 7.72 12.32
CA GLY A 199 12.01 7.94 12.52
C GLY A 199 12.68 8.88 11.48
N ALA A 200 13.77 9.53 11.90
CA ALA A 200 14.50 10.50 11.07
C ALA A 200 15.04 9.89 9.76
N ARG A 201 15.47 8.62 9.80
CA ARG A 201 16.05 7.97 8.61
C ARG A 201 15.05 7.86 7.48
N LYS A 202 13.80 7.42 7.73
CA LYS A 202 12.77 7.32 6.69
C LYS A 202 12.35 8.70 6.19
N ARG A 203 12.32 9.72 7.05
CA ARG A 203 12.09 11.10 6.61
C ARG A 203 13.15 11.57 5.62
N ALA A 204 14.42 11.39 5.94
CA ALA A 204 15.52 11.76 5.05
C ALA A 204 15.49 11.00 3.71
N VAL A 205 15.13 9.70 3.75
CA VAL A 205 14.91 8.91 2.53
C VAL A 205 13.77 9.49 1.70
N PHE A 206 12.63 9.80 2.31
CA PHE A 206 11.49 10.40 1.59
C PHE A 206 11.87 11.72 0.92
N GLU A 207 12.56 12.62 1.63
CA GLU A 207 12.98 13.92 1.09
C GLU A 207 13.92 13.75 -0.12
N ARG A 208 14.85 12.80 -0.05
CA ARG A 208 15.74 12.44 -1.18
C ARG A 208 14.96 11.87 -2.37
N GLU A 209 14.10 10.89 -2.12
CA GLU A 209 13.31 10.21 -3.16
C GLU A 209 12.31 11.15 -3.84
N ALA A 210 11.71 12.07 -3.08
CA ALA A 210 10.79 13.07 -3.60
C ALA A 210 11.44 14.06 -4.57
N ALA A 211 12.73 14.31 -4.43
CA ALA A 211 13.54 15.14 -5.32
C ALA A 211 14.13 14.37 -6.52
N GLY A 212 13.93 13.06 -6.58
CA GLY A 212 14.55 12.17 -7.57
C GLY A 212 13.88 12.21 -8.95
N ASP A 213 14.40 11.38 -9.84
CA ASP A 213 13.83 11.18 -11.19
C ASP A 213 12.58 10.30 -11.12
N PRO A 214 11.39 10.77 -11.56
CA PRO A 214 10.15 9.99 -11.49
C PRO A 214 10.15 8.71 -12.35
N ARG A 215 11.16 8.50 -13.18
CA ARG A 215 11.30 7.27 -13.96
C ARG A 215 11.91 6.11 -13.18
N ILE A 216 12.57 6.40 -12.05
CA ILE A 216 13.30 5.42 -11.23
C ILE A 216 13.04 5.55 -9.72
N HIS A 217 12.45 6.67 -9.27
CA HIS A 217 12.10 6.91 -7.87
C HIS A 217 10.57 6.86 -7.69
N PRO A 218 10.02 5.83 -7.01
CA PRO A 218 8.56 5.66 -6.88
C PRO A 218 7.86 6.85 -6.22
N ILE A 219 8.48 7.47 -5.21
CA ILE A 219 7.94 8.67 -4.55
C ILE A 219 7.84 9.84 -5.54
N ALA A 220 8.92 10.11 -6.29
CA ALA A 220 8.90 11.15 -7.32
C ALA A 220 7.86 10.85 -8.41
N ALA A 221 7.70 9.58 -8.79
CA ALA A 221 6.68 9.15 -9.76
C ALA A 221 5.26 9.44 -9.27
N MET A 222 4.94 9.18 -8.00
CA MET A 222 3.65 9.51 -7.40
C MET A 222 3.40 11.02 -7.42
N ILE A 223 4.39 11.83 -7.06
CA ILE A 223 4.30 13.30 -7.06
C ILE A 223 4.06 13.81 -8.48
N ALA A 224 4.84 13.33 -9.45
CA ALA A 224 4.71 13.72 -10.85
C ALA A 224 3.34 13.34 -11.44
N ALA A 225 2.82 12.19 -11.03
CA ALA A 225 1.50 11.69 -11.44
C ALA A 225 0.32 12.30 -10.66
N LYS A 226 0.59 13.21 -9.70
CA LYS A 226 -0.42 13.87 -8.84
C LYS A 226 -1.30 12.88 -8.07
N VAL A 227 -0.70 11.81 -7.57
CA VAL A 227 -1.38 10.92 -6.62
C VAL A 227 -1.88 11.74 -5.43
N PRO A 228 -3.10 11.49 -4.89
CA PRO A 228 -3.61 12.18 -3.69
C PRO A 228 -2.88 11.70 -2.43
N LEU A 229 -1.61 12.08 -2.33
CA LEU A 229 -0.64 11.61 -1.34
C LEU A 229 -0.58 12.52 -0.13
N GLU A 230 -0.86 11.95 1.04
CA GLU A 230 -0.67 12.56 2.35
C GLU A 230 0.50 11.85 3.05
N VAL A 231 1.48 12.62 3.52
CA VAL A 231 2.68 12.10 4.17
C VAL A 231 2.64 12.42 5.66
N LEU A 232 2.52 11.38 6.47
CA LEU A 232 2.43 11.47 7.92
C LEU A 232 3.71 10.91 8.54
N TRP A 233 4.33 11.70 9.42
CA TRP A 233 5.59 11.33 10.03
C TRP A 233 5.60 11.57 11.55
N THR A 234 6.25 10.67 12.27
CA THR A 234 6.61 10.84 13.68
C THR A 234 8.06 10.40 13.90
N GLU A 235 8.77 11.08 14.82
CA GLU A 235 10.11 10.62 15.26
C GLU A 235 10.04 9.32 16.05
N ALA A 236 8.96 9.14 16.82
CA ALA A 236 8.77 7.96 17.67
C ALA A 236 8.61 6.68 16.82
N VAL A 237 9.29 5.61 17.21
CA VAL A 237 9.29 4.28 16.58
C VAL A 237 8.56 3.30 17.47
#